data_56a29342f4f651b99c2165471224f3e5
#
_entry.id   56a29342f4f651b99c2165471224f3e5
#
_cell.length_a   1.000
_cell.length_b   1.000
_cell.length_c   1.000
_cell.angle_alpha   90.00
_cell.angle_beta   90.00
_cell.angle_gamma   90.00
#
_symmetry.space_group_name_H-M   'P 1'
#
loop_
_entity.id
_entity.type
_entity.pdbx_description
1 polymer ?
#
loop_
_entity_poly.entity_id
_entity_poly.type
_entity_poly.pdbx_seq_one_letter_code
_entity_poly.pdbx_strand_id
1 'polypeptide(L)'
;DSGDPANILCGIEVRTLTSEYNSPCNFDEWKEMVAEEMDNQFRENLEPEKPHQSEKEFWHYEGQVFEVTYEPELNRHDKRYYYVDNCGDDVRFCDFKLVVLTPEQKGAVQCLYESFGGTRTDTGHLMLNERIGLIYGDSITLQRCEDICQRLADKGFASGNVVFGIGSYTYQYNTRDTIGAAMKATYGVINGEGVEIFKDPKTDSGEKKSAKGLLHVESQYPSGRLVLKDQSNWSVIRSGANVMRTVFHDGRLTDEEDLATIRNRARG
;
A
#
# COMPACT_ATOMS: atom_id res chain seq x y z
N ASP A 1 -3.31 6.98 5.71
CA ASP A 1 -2.72 6.84 4.36
C ASP A 1 -3.81 6.62 3.33
N SER A 2 -4.14 7.67 2.55
CA SER A 2 -5.22 7.66 1.55
C SER A 2 -4.97 6.73 0.36
N GLY A 3 -3.86 6.02 0.33
CA GLY A 3 -3.46 5.13 -0.75
C GLY A 3 -3.60 3.64 -0.46
N ASP A 4 -4.01 3.24 0.74
CA ASP A 4 -4.25 1.84 1.05
C ASP A 4 -5.57 1.37 0.39
N PRO A 5 -5.53 0.33 -0.45
CA PRO A 5 -6.73 -0.26 -1.06
C PRO A 5 -7.80 -0.69 -0.07
N ALA A 6 -7.40 -1.15 1.11
CA ALA A 6 -8.34 -1.50 2.16
C ALA A 6 -9.16 -0.27 2.62
N ASN A 7 -8.54 0.91 2.68
CA ASN A 7 -9.24 2.16 2.98
C ASN A 7 -10.22 2.57 1.86
N ILE A 8 -9.85 2.34 0.59
CA ILE A 8 -10.74 2.63 -0.54
C ILE A 8 -12.00 1.76 -0.51
N LEU A 9 -11.83 0.47 -0.26
CA LEU A 9 -12.94 -0.50 -0.25
C LEU A 9 -13.75 -0.46 1.04
N CYS A 10 -13.06 -0.47 2.17
CA CYS A 10 -13.64 -0.64 3.49
C CYS A 10 -13.75 0.67 4.29
N GLY A 11 -13.08 1.75 3.85
CA GLY A 11 -12.98 2.99 4.61
C GLY A 11 -12.07 2.87 5.83
N ILE A 12 -12.26 3.76 6.79
CA ILE A 12 -11.52 3.73 8.05
C ILE A 12 -11.96 2.54 8.91
N GLU A 13 -11.08 2.11 9.79
CA GLU A 13 -11.43 1.15 10.82
C GLU A 13 -12.42 1.77 11.81
N VAL A 14 -13.49 1.07 12.09
CA VAL A 14 -14.47 1.43 13.13
C VAL A 14 -14.62 0.22 14.04
N ARG A 15 -14.16 0.36 15.26
CA ARG A 15 -14.15 -0.72 16.25
C ARG A 15 -15.51 -0.88 16.90
N THR A 16 -15.80 -2.07 17.34
CA THR A 16 -16.99 -2.40 18.12
C THR A 16 -16.52 -3.18 19.33
N LEU A 17 -17.05 -2.87 20.50
CA LEU A 17 -16.79 -3.67 21.68
C LEU A 17 -17.36 -5.09 21.45
N THR A 18 -16.47 -6.06 21.44
CA THR A 18 -16.80 -7.48 21.42
C THR A 18 -16.53 -8.04 22.81
N SER A 19 -17.48 -7.93 23.71
CA SER A 19 -17.33 -8.56 25.01
C SER A 19 -18.01 -9.92 24.98
N GLU A 20 -17.25 -10.97 25.17
CA GLU A 20 -17.80 -12.33 25.40
C GLU A 20 -18.56 -12.44 26.74
N TYR A 21 -18.38 -11.47 27.64
CA TYR A 21 -18.84 -11.55 29.01
C TYR A 21 -19.80 -10.44 29.46
N ASN A 22 -19.77 -9.24 28.90
CA ASN A 22 -20.70 -8.16 29.27
C ASN A 22 -20.93 -7.24 28.06
N SER A 23 -22.15 -7.26 27.53
CA SER A 23 -22.58 -6.19 26.63
C SER A 23 -22.93 -4.96 27.47
N PRO A 24 -22.49 -3.75 27.11
CA PRO A 24 -22.80 -2.52 27.85
C PRO A 24 -24.31 -2.33 27.91
N CYS A 25 -24.84 -2.03 29.11
CA CYS A 25 -26.26 -1.84 29.31
C CYS A 25 -26.75 -0.45 28.90
N ASN A 26 -25.81 0.53 28.82
CA ASN A 26 -26.11 1.91 28.47
C ASN A 26 -24.88 2.61 27.92
N PHE A 27 -25.08 3.85 27.46
CA PHE A 27 -24.03 4.64 26.81
C PHE A 27 -22.83 5.00 27.72
N ASP A 28 -23.12 5.25 29.02
CA ASP A 28 -22.04 5.60 29.96
C ASP A 28 -21.16 4.39 30.26
N GLU A 29 -21.75 3.22 30.48
CA GLU A 29 -21.01 1.97 30.64
C GLU A 29 -20.19 1.64 29.36
N TRP A 30 -20.77 1.85 28.18
CA TRP A 30 -20.04 1.70 26.94
C TRP A 30 -18.81 2.61 26.84
N LYS A 31 -18.93 3.89 27.21
CA LYS A 31 -17.80 4.82 27.26
C LYS A 31 -16.70 4.37 28.20
N GLU A 32 -17.09 3.84 29.38
CA GLU A 32 -16.12 3.32 30.33
C GLU A 32 -15.35 2.12 29.77
N MET A 33 -16.03 1.19 29.13
CA MET A 33 -15.40 0.01 28.51
C MET A 33 -14.48 0.40 27.35
N VAL A 34 -14.87 1.36 26.50
CA VAL A 34 -14.01 1.87 25.43
C VAL A 34 -12.77 2.55 25.99
N ALA A 35 -12.93 3.38 27.02
CA ALA A 35 -11.81 4.06 27.67
C ALA A 35 -10.82 3.08 28.30
N GLU A 36 -11.32 1.99 28.89
CA GLU A 36 -10.50 0.90 29.44
C GLU A 36 -9.72 0.16 28.34
N GLU A 37 -10.37 -0.13 27.24
CA GLU A 37 -9.73 -0.79 26.09
C GLU A 37 -8.63 0.06 25.49
N MET A 38 -8.87 1.37 25.30
CA MET A 38 -7.85 2.30 24.80
C MET A 38 -6.68 2.46 25.78
N ASP A 39 -6.95 2.51 27.09
CA ASP A 39 -5.90 2.56 28.11
C ASP A 39 -5.03 1.28 28.12
N ASN A 40 -5.67 0.11 28.01
CA ASN A 40 -4.94 -1.16 27.94
C ASN A 40 -4.00 -1.21 26.73
N GLN A 41 -4.48 -0.83 25.54
CA GLN A 41 -3.66 -0.78 24.33
C GLN A 41 -2.53 0.22 24.44
N PHE A 42 -2.79 1.39 25.03
CA PHE A 42 -1.78 2.38 25.31
C PHE A 42 -0.67 1.79 26.19
N ARG A 43 -1.02 1.08 27.25
CA ARG A 43 -0.05 0.45 28.18
C ARG A 43 0.77 -0.65 27.51
N GLU A 44 0.15 -1.46 26.66
CA GLU A 44 0.82 -2.53 25.92
C GLU A 44 1.85 -1.98 24.91
N ASN A 45 1.59 -0.82 24.32
CA ASN A 45 2.42 -0.19 23.31
C ASN A 45 3.35 0.89 23.86
N LEU A 46 3.43 1.04 25.18
CA LEU A 46 4.21 2.11 25.82
C LEU A 46 5.71 1.92 25.60
N GLU A 47 6.30 2.76 24.77
CA GLU A 47 7.74 2.89 24.63
C GLU A 47 8.24 4.04 25.56
N PRO A 48 8.98 3.74 26.64
CA PRO A 48 9.33 4.72 27.69
C PRO A 48 10.12 5.94 27.20
N GLU A 49 10.73 5.86 26.03
CA GLU A 49 11.66 6.86 25.51
C GLU A 49 11.04 7.80 24.45
N LYS A 50 9.81 7.54 24.00
CA LYS A 50 9.15 8.37 22.98
C LYS A 50 8.02 9.21 23.58
N PRO A 51 7.90 10.50 23.20
CA PRO A 51 6.73 11.29 23.57
C PRO A 51 5.50 10.68 22.90
N HIS A 52 4.52 10.33 23.70
CA HIS A 52 3.27 9.79 23.19
C HIS A 52 2.42 10.93 22.60
N GLN A 53 1.79 10.62 21.45
CA GLN A 53 0.79 11.49 20.83
C GLN A 53 -0.60 11.00 21.24
N SER A 54 -1.56 11.91 21.30
CA SER A 54 -2.96 11.54 21.52
C SER A 54 -3.40 10.53 20.44
N GLU A 55 -4.00 9.44 20.85
CA GLU A 55 -4.51 8.43 19.96
C GLU A 55 -5.97 8.72 19.63
N LYS A 56 -6.33 8.55 18.36
CA LYS A 56 -7.69 8.73 17.88
C LYS A 56 -8.16 7.45 17.24
N GLU A 57 -9.31 6.97 17.73
CA GLU A 57 -9.98 5.81 17.17
C GLU A 57 -11.45 6.11 16.86
N PHE A 58 -12.05 5.27 16.05
CA PHE A 58 -13.49 5.35 15.77
C PHE A 58 -14.18 4.13 16.31
N TRP A 59 -15.24 4.36 17.08
CA TRP A 59 -15.99 3.31 17.77
C TRP A 59 -17.47 3.37 17.46
N HIS A 60 -18.09 2.19 17.32
CA HIS A 60 -19.50 2.06 17.01
C HIS A 60 -20.32 1.77 18.28
N TYR A 61 -21.41 2.51 18.45
CA TYR A 61 -22.42 2.28 19.49
C TYR A 61 -23.82 2.51 18.91
N GLU A 62 -24.71 1.50 18.97
CA GLU A 62 -26.11 1.58 18.56
C GLU A 62 -26.38 2.26 17.21
N GLY A 63 -25.60 1.93 16.18
CA GLY A 63 -25.75 2.51 14.83
C GLY A 63 -25.09 3.87 14.65
N GLN A 64 -24.43 4.40 15.66
CA GLN A 64 -23.70 5.67 15.64
C GLN A 64 -22.20 5.43 15.71
N VAL A 65 -21.42 6.34 15.13
CA VAL A 65 -19.96 6.29 15.19
C VAL A 65 -19.45 7.47 16.01
N PHE A 66 -18.55 7.17 16.94
CA PHE A 66 -17.89 8.15 17.78
C PHE A 66 -16.40 8.19 17.45
N GLU A 67 -15.85 9.40 17.23
CA GLU A 67 -14.41 9.66 17.30
C GLU A 67 -14.08 9.72 18.80
N VAL A 68 -13.19 8.84 19.23
CA VAL A 68 -12.72 8.79 20.61
C VAL A 68 -11.26 9.21 20.61
N THR A 69 -10.96 10.25 21.37
CA THR A 69 -9.58 10.73 21.54
C THR A 69 -9.13 10.35 22.95
N TYR A 70 -8.02 9.62 23.04
CA TYR A 70 -7.37 9.28 24.29
C TYR A 70 -6.14 10.16 24.48
N GLU A 71 -6.11 10.92 25.58
CA GLU A 71 -5.03 11.83 25.95
C GLU A 71 -4.45 11.42 27.31
N PRO A 72 -3.38 10.63 27.33
CA PRO A 72 -2.74 10.21 28.57
C PRO A 72 -2.07 11.40 29.28
N GLU A 73 -2.25 11.53 30.60
CA GLU A 73 -1.54 12.55 31.37
C GLU A 73 -0.05 12.23 31.52
N LEU A 74 0.79 13.22 31.16
CA LEU A 74 2.22 13.15 31.40
C LEU A 74 2.53 13.62 32.83
N ASN A 75 3.12 12.74 33.63
CA ASN A 75 3.66 13.18 34.92
C ASN A 75 4.83 14.15 34.71
N ARG A 76 4.63 15.41 35.12
CA ARG A 76 5.60 16.51 34.92
C ARG A 76 6.90 16.37 35.73
N HIS A 77 6.89 15.52 36.75
CA HIS A 77 8.05 15.38 37.66
C HIS A 77 9.11 14.40 37.17
N ASP A 78 8.71 13.30 36.58
CA ASP A 78 9.64 12.27 36.11
C ASP A 78 9.60 12.02 34.59
N LYS A 79 8.79 12.79 33.86
CA LYS A 79 8.59 12.70 32.41
C LYS A 79 8.12 11.31 31.93
N ARG A 80 7.48 10.54 32.80
CA ARG A 80 6.83 9.29 32.42
C ARG A 80 5.32 9.51 32.35
N TYR A 81 4.68 8.79 31.45
CA TYR A 81 3.23 8.73 31.44
C TYR A 81 2.78 7.80 32.55
N TYR A 82 2.00 8.33 33.47
CA TYR A 82 1.37 7.54 34.50
C TYR A 82 -0.14 7.63 34.34
N TYR A 83 -0.75 6.47 34.45
CA TYR A 83 -2.14 6.40 34.82
C TYR A 83 -2.21 6.82 36.31
N VAL A 84 -2.85 7.92 36.58
CA VAL A 84 -3.17 8.31 37.96
C VAL A 84 -4.47 7.62 38.31
N ASP A 85 -4.33 6.47 38.92
CA ASP A 85 -5.44 5.82 39.63
C ASP A 85 -5.71 6.67 40.88
N ASN A 86 -6.51 7.70 40.73
CA ASN A 86 -7.02 8.46 41.85
C ASN A 86 -8.14 7.63 42.47
N CYS A 87 -7.85 6.99 43.60
CA CYS A 87 -8.78 6.28 44.42
C CYS A 87 -10.09 7.08 44.61
N GLY A 88 -11.08 6.84 43.75
CA GLY A 88 -12.42 7.34 43.94
C GLY A 88 -13.12 8.06 42.80
N ASP A 89 -12.39 8.67 41.86
CA ASP A 89 -12.98 9.22 40.65
C ASP A 89 -12.12 8.79 39.48
N ASP A 90 -12.60 7.83 38.68
CA ASP A 90 -12.01 7.38 37.43
C ASP A 90 -12.02 8.50 36.41
N VAL A 91 -10.99 9.35 36.43
CA VAL A 91 -10.76 10.35 35.37
C VAL A 91 -10.10 9.63 34.21
N ARG A 92 -10.89 9.05 33.35
CA ARG A 92 -10.45 8.49 32.09
C ARG A 92 -10.37 9.62 31.07
N PHE A 93 -9.19 9.82 30.49
CA PHE A 93 -8.93 10.90 29.54
C PHE A 93 -9.36 10.51 28.13
N CYS A 94 -10.66 10.18 27.96
CA CYS A 94 -11.25 9.97 26.66
C CYS A 94 -12.29 11.04 26.36
N ASP A 95 -12.14 11.71 25.22
CA ASP A 95 -13.15 12.58 24.65
C ASP A 95 -13.95 11.82 23.59
N PHE A 96 -15.29 11.85 23.69
CA PHE A 96 -16.20 11.11 22.82
C PHE A 96 -17.00 12.10 21.97
N LYS A 97 -16.74 12.11 20.69
CA LYS A 97 -17.40 12.99 19.72
C LYS A 97 -18.20 12.18 18.72
N LEU A 98 -19.53 12.39 18.71
CA LEU A 98 -20.39 11.82 17.67
C LEU A 98 -19.97 12.38 16.29
N VAL A 99 -19.73 11.50 15.31
CA VAL A 99 -19.31 11.87 13.98
C VAL A 99 -20.17 11.24 12.91
N VAL A 100 -20.34 11.96 11.81
CA VAL A 100 -20.94 11.43 10.58
C VAL A 100 -19.79 11.16 9.61
N LEU A 101 -19.59 9.89 9.29
CA LEU A 101 -18.51 9.49 8.38
C LEU A 101 -18.71 10.06 6.99
N THR A 102 -17.65 10.62 6.41
CA THR A 102 -17.60 11.01 5.00
C THR A 102 -17.61 9.77 4.09
N PRO A 103 -17.92 9.89 2.79
CA PRO A 103 -17.85 8.78 1.86
C PRO A 103 -16.48 8.07 1.84
N GLU A 104 -15.40 8.83 1.96
CA GLU A 104 -14.03 8.30 2.03
C GLU A 104 -13.81 7.49 3.32
N GLN A 105 -14.37 7.94 4.43
CA GLN A 105 -14.30 7.22 5.71
C GLN A 105 -15.18 5.98 5.74
N LYS A 106 -16.30 5.99 5.01
CA LYS A 106 -17.19 4.82 4.88
C LYS A 106 -16.57 3.72 4.02
N GLY A 107 -15.89 4.11 2.95
CA GLY A 107 -15.41 3.21 1.92
C GLY A 107 -16.47 2.82 0.89
N ALA A 108 -16.02 2.29 -0.24
CA ALA A 108 -16.86 2.04 -1.41
C ALA A 108 -18.00 1.03 -1.14
N VAL A 109 -17.74 -0.05 -0.39
CA VAL A 109 -18.75 -1.08 -0.11
C VAL A 109 -19.92 -0.51 0.69
N GLN A 110 -19.63 0.24 1.75
CA GLN A 110 -20.70 0.85 2.57
C GLN A 110 -21.48 1.90 1.79
N CYS A 111 -20.80 2.76 1.03
CA CYS A 111 -21.48 3.77 0.19
C CYS A 111 -22.42 3.13 -0.85
N LEU A 112 -21.99 2.03 -1.48
CA LEU A 112 -22.84 1.30 -2.42
C LEU A 112 -24.04 0.64 -1.73
N TYR A 113 -23.83 0.07 -0.55
CA TYR A 113 -24.92 -0.52 0.21
C TYR A 113 -25.97 0.52 0.64
N GLU A 114 -25.52 1.68 1.13
CA GLU A 114 -26.42 2.78 1.49
C GLU A 114 -27.20 3.32 0.29
N SER A 115 -26.60 3.32 -0.91
CA SER A 115 -27.22 3.84 -2.13
C SER A 115 -28.18 2.85 -2.80
N PHE A 116 -27.85 1.57 -2.83
CA PHE A 116 -28.54 0.55 -3.63
C PHE A 116 -29.18 -0.56 -2.81
N GLY A 117 -28.92 -0.59 -1.49
CA GLY A 117 -29.39 -1.64 -0.61
C GLY A 117 -28.72 -2.98 -0.86
N GLY A 118 -29.30 -4.00 -0.27
CA GLY A 118 -28.81 -5.37 -0.40
C GLY A 118 -29.58 -6.32 0.47
N THR A 119 -28.97 -7.47 0.77
CA THR A 119 -29.54 -8.55 1.58
C THR A 119 -28.60 -8.89 2.74
N ARG A 120 -29.01 -9.81 3.58
CA ARG A 120 -28.15 -10.43 4.59
C ARG A 120 -27.86 -11.87 4.20
N THR A 121 -26.63 -12.30 4.43
CA THR A 121 -26.25 -13.71 4.32
C THR A 121 -26.79 -14.52 5.50
N ASP A 122 -26.75 -15.85 5.39
CA ASP A 122 -27.12 -16.76 6.48
C ASP A 122 -26.25 -16.57 7.73
N THR A 123 -25.04 -16.03 7.58
CA THR A 123 -24.14 -15.68 8.67
C THR A 123 -24.36 -14.27 9.22
N GLY A 124 -25.40 -13.56 8.74
CA GLY A 124 -25.79 -12.24 9.21
C GLY A 124 -25.06 -11.06 8.58
N HIS A 125 -24.06 -11.29 7.71
CA HIS A 125 -23.33 -10.21 7.06
C HIS A 125 -24.12 -9.55 5.93
N LEU A 126 -23.88 -8.26 5.71
CA LEU A 126 -24.49 -7.47 4.65
C LEU A 126 -23.88 -7.81 3.28
N MET A 127 -24.75 -8.08 2.31
CA MET A 127 -24.38 -8.31 0.92
C MET A 127 -25.03 -7.23 0.05
N LEU A 128 -24.28 -6.65 -0.86
CA LEU A 128 -24.79 -5.71 -1.86
C LEU A 128 -25.92 -6.32 -2.70
N ASN A 129 -26.74 -5.45 -3.27
CA ASN A 129 -27.75 -5.86 -4.25
C ASN A 129 -27.09 -6.72 -5.34
N GLU A 130 -27.77 -7.78 -5.80
CA GLU A 130 -27.25 -8.74 -6.79
C GLU A 130 -26.74 -8.14 -8.10
N ARG A 131 -27.16 -6.91 -8.42
CA ARG A 131 -26.75 -6.18 -9.62
C ARG A 131 -25.55 -5.29 -9.39
N ILE A 132 -25.06 -5.21 -8.16
CA ILE A 132 -23.97 -4.33 -7.74
C ILE A 132 -22.84 -5.18 -7.17
N GLY A 133 -21.63 -4.96 -7.64
CA GLY A 133 -20.43 -5.62 -7.15
C GLY A 133 -19.22 -4.72 -7.33
N LEU A 134 -18.16 -5.05 -6.63
CA LEU A 134 -16.88 -4.39 -6.71
C LEU A 134 -15.82 -5.36 -7.22
N ILE A 135 -14.97 -4.89 -8.10
CA ILE A 135 -13.76 -5.61 -8.52
C ILE A 135 -12.57 -4.78 -8.08
N TYR A 136 -11.65 -5.42 -7.39
CA TYR A 136 -10.38 -4.82 -7.02
C TYR A 136 -9.22 -5.74 -7.41
N GLY A 137 -8.28 -5.27 -8.22
CA GLY A 137 -7.22 -6.11 -8.81
C GLY A 137 -5.82 -5.52 -8.73
N ASP A 138 -5.60 -4.44 -7.97
CA ASP A 138 -4.27 -3.83 -7.88
C ASP A 138 -3.43 -4.48 -6.78
N SER A 139 -2.35 -5.15 -7.20
CA SER A 139 -1.33 -5.73 -6.32
C SER A 139 -1.89 -6.62 -5.20
N ILE A 140 -2.88 -7.46 -5.51
CA ILE A 140 -3.48 -8.37 -4.54
C ILE A 140 -2.48 -9.47 -4.16
N THR A 141 -2.06 -9.45 -2.89
CA THR A 141 -1.34 -10.52 -2.22
C THR A 141 -2.29 -11.29 -1.30
N LEU A 142 -1.87 -12.45 -0.79
CA LEU A 142 -2.67 -13.20 0.19
C LEU A 142 -2.98 -12.35 1.42
N GLN A 143 -1.96 -11.71 2.00
CA GLN A 143 -2.13 -10.84 3.17
C GLN A 143 -3.12 -9.71 2.89
N ARG A 144 -2.97 -8.99 1.77
CA ARG A 144 -3.89 -7.90 1.40
C ARG A 144 -5.33 -8.39 1.22
N CYS A 145 -5.52 -9.59 0.67
CA CYS A 145 -6.83 -10.20 0.55
C CYS A 145 -7.44 -10.49 1.93
N GLU A 146 -6.66 -11.06 2.83
CA GLU A 146 -7.05 -11.35 4.22
C GLU A 146 -7.41 -10.07 4.96
N ASP A 147 -6.58 -9.04 4.89
CA ASP A 147 -6.81 -7.74 5.53
C ASP A 147 -8.11 -7.10 5.05
N ILE A 148 -8.37 -7.10 3.73
CA ILE A 148 -9.62 -6.57 3.18
C ILE A 148 -10.83 -7.37 3.65
N CYS A 149 -10.75 -8.70 3.62
CA CYS A 149 -11.84 -9.57 4.08
C CYS A 149 -12.14 -9.38 5.56
N GLN A 150 -11.11 -9.27 6.39
CA GLN A 150 -11.27 -9.02 7.84
C GLN A 150 -11.93 -7.67 8.08
N ARG A 151 -11.47 -6.59 7.46
CA ARG A 151 -12.06 -5.26 7.61
C ARG A 151 -13.50 -5.18 7.11
N LEU A 152 -13.87 -5.94 6.07
CA LEU A 152 -15.26 -6.08 5.65
C LEU A 152 -16.09 -6.76 6.74
N ALA A 153 -15.58 -7.85 7.31
CA ALA A 153 -16.27 -8.60 8.39
C ALA A 153 -16.47 -7.72 9.63
N ASP A 154 -15.44 -6.96 10.04
CA ASP A 154 -15.50 -6.05 11.19
C ASP A 154 -16.59 -4.97 11.02
N LYS A 155 -16.85 -4.57 9.78
CA LYS A 155 -17.96 -3.66 9.42
C LYS A 155 -19.29 -4.37 9.16
N GLY A 156 -19.36 -5.67 9.37
CA GLY A 156 -20.56 -6.48 9.15
C GLY A 156 -20.87 -6.75 7.68
N PHE A 157 -19.93 -6.57 6.76
CA PHE A 157 -20.09 -6.87 5.34
C PHE A 157 -19.50 -8.23 4.97
N ALA A 158 -20.17 -8.94 4.08
CA ALA A 158 -19.67 -10.21 3.55
C ALA A 158 -18.49 -9.98 2.58
N SER A 159 -17.50 -10.88 2.61
CA SER A 159 -16.35 -10.86 1.70
C SER A 159 -16.75 -10.98 0.22
N GLY A 160 -17.89 -11.63 -0.08
CA GLY A 160 -18.43 -11.74 -1.43
C GLY A 160 -18.84 -10.42 -2.10
N ASN A 161 -18.83 -9.30 -1.38
CA ASN A 161 -19.06 -7.96 -1.95
C ASN A 161 -17.91 -7.50 -2.85
N VAL A 162 -16.73 -8.10 -2.74
CA VAL A 162 -15.55 -7.73 -3.51
C VAL A 162 -15.01 -8.95 -4.27
N VAL A 163 -14.82 -8.80 -5.56
CA VAL A 163 -14.12 -9.78 -6.40
C VAL A 163 -12.68 -9.33 -6.55
N PHE A 164 -11.73 -10.19 -6.19
CA PHE A 164 -10.31 -9.89 -6.32
C PHE A 164 -9.77 -10.29 -7.68
N GLY A 165 -9.18 -9.33 -8.39
CA GLY A 165 -8.37 -9.60 -9.58
C GLY A 165 -6.97 -10.04 -9.16
N ILE A 166 -6.65 -11.31 -9.38
CA ILE A 166 -5.38 -11.89 -8.95
C ILE A 166 -4.48 -12.09 -10.17
N GLY A 167 -3.32 -11.44 -10.14
CA GLY A 167 -2.29 -11.58 -11.17
C GLY A 167 -1.27 -12.68 -10.85
N SER A 168 -0.09 -12.58 -11.46
CA SER A 168 1.00 -13.56 -11.32
C SER A 168 1.59 -13.66 -9.91
N TYR A 169 1.27 -12.76 -9.00
CA TYR A 169 1.76 -12.76 -7.63
C TYR A 169 1.42 -14.02 -6.83
N THR A 170 0.38 -14.78 -7.23
CA THR A 170 -0.02 -16.00 -6.52
C THR A 170 0.87 -17.20 -6.81
N TYR A 171 1.53 -17.23 -7.96
CA TYR A 171 2.38 -18.36 -8.38
C TYR A 171 3.75 -17.95 -8.91
N GLN A 172 3.98 -16.65 -9.07
CA GLN A 172 5.23 -16.14 -9.58
C GLN A 172 5.51 -14.75 -9.00
N TYR A 173 6.04 -14.69 -7.80
CA TYR A 173 6.38 -13.44 -7.11
C TYR A 173 7.65 -12.78 -7.68
N ASN A 174 7.76 -12.77 -9.01
CA ASN A 174 8.86 -12.16 -9.72
C ASN A 174 8.35 -10.99 -10.54
N THR A 175 8.96 -9.84 -10.35
CA THR A 175 8.75 -8.66 -11.16
C THR A 175 9.91 -8.48 -12.14
N ARG A 176 9.76 -7.59 -13.09
CA ARG A 176 10.86 -7.12 -13.91
C ARG A 176 12.06 -6.67 -13.08
N ASP A 177 11.80 -6.01 -11.95
CA ASP A 177 12.84 -5.47 -11.07
C ASP A 177 13.59 -6.58 -10.31
N THR A 178 12.95 -7.72 -10.05
CA THR A 178 13.60 -8.91 -9.44
C THR A 178 14.81 -9.39 -10.27
N ILE A 179 14.71 -9.31 -11.58
CA ILE A 179 15.79 -9.69 -12.50
C ILE A 179 16.55 -8.50 -13.07
N GLY A 180 16.28 -7.29 -12.57
CA GLY A 180 16.92 -6.05 -13.04
C GLY A 180 16.63 -5.68 -14.49
N ALA A 181 15.56 -6.25 -15.10
CA ALA A 181 15.25 -6.01 -16.50
C ALA A 181 14.52 -4.67 -16.69
N ALA A 182 15.03 -3.85 -17.58
CA ALA A 182 14.41 -2.60 -17.97
C ALA A 182 14.62 -2.31 -19.46
N MET A 183 13.64 -1.63 -20.06
CA MET A 183 13.77 -1.05 -21.40
C MET A 183 13.44 0.43 -21.30
N LYS A 184 14.33 1.29 -21.80
CA LYS A 184 14.17 2.74 -21.78
C LYS A 184 14.72 3.34 -23.05
N ALA A 185 14.01 4.35 -23.59
CA ALA A 185 14.58 5.22 -24.61
C ALA A 185 15.66 6.10 -23.97
N THR A 186 16.82 6.21 -24.59
CA THR A 186 17.93 7.04 -24.11
C THR A 186 18.32 8.15 -25.08
N TYR A 187 17.87 8.06 -26.33
CA TYR A 187 18.15 9.03 -27.37
C TYR A 187 17.02 9.10 -28.39
N GLY A 188 16.76 10.28 -28.90
CA GLY A 188 15.81 10.52 -29.97
C GLY A 188 16.34 11.57 -30.95
N VAL A 189 15.70 11.70 -32.11
CA VAL A 189 15.97 12.77 -33.07
C VAL A 189 14.64 13.48 -33.33
N ILE A 190 14.59 14.78 -33.05
CA ILE A 190 13.40 15.63 -33.24
C ILE A 190 13.81 16.75 -34.23
N ASN A 191 13.11 16.86 -35.35
CA ASN A 191 13.39 17.87 -36.38
C ASN A 191 14.85 17.86 -36.85
N GLY A 192 15.48 16.69 -36.86
CA GLY A 192 16.91 16.57 -37.28
C GLY A 192 17.93 16.81 -36.16
N GLU A 193 17.50 17.22 -34.98
CA GLU A 193 18.38 17.46 -33.84
C GLU A 193 18.31 16.28 -32.85
N GLY A 194 19.49 15.87 -32.35
CA GLY A 194 19.60 14.79 -31.36
C GLY A 194 19.19 15.26 -29.99
N VAL A 195 18.32 14.48 -29.33
CA VAL A 195 17.82 14.74 -27.97
C VAL A 195 18.19 13.59 -27.07
N GLU A 196 18.87 13.87 -25.97
CA GLU A 196 19.13 12.90 -24.92
C GLU A 196 17.86 12.66 -24.07
N ILE A 197 17.50 11.41 -23.85
CA ILE A 197 16.36 11.01 -23.05
C ILE A 197 16.89 10.29 -21.81
N PHE A 198 16.44 10.70 -20.64
CA PHE A 198 16.86 10.09 -19.38
C PHE A 198 15.84 10.31 -18.28
N LYS A 199 15.96 9.51 -17.21
CA LYS A 199 15.19 9.66 -15.97
C LYS A 199 16.16 10.06 -14.85
N ASP A 200 15.86 11.18 -14.19
CA ASP A 200 16.62 11.69 -13.04
C ASP A 200 15.61 12.32 -12.04
N PRO A 201 14.89 11.50 -11.24
CA PRO A 201 13.88 12.00 -10.32
C PRO A 201 14.52 12.83 -9.21
N LYS A 202 14.00 14.04 -8.96
CA LYS A 202 14.50 14.96 -7.92
C LYS A 202 14.37 14.42 -6.48
N THR A 203 13.52 13.43 -6.26
CA THR A 203 13.21 12.85 -4.94
C THR A 203 13.95 11.54 -4.66
N ASP A 204 14.91 11.18 -5.49
CA ASP A 204 15.61 9.90 -5.40
C ASP A 204 17.09 10.09 -5.06
N SER A 205 17.66 9.14 -4.32
CA SER A 205 19.07 9.11 -3.90
C SER A 205 20.07 8.85 -5.06
N GLY A 206 19.58 8.81 -6.31
CA GLY A 206 20.38 8.54 -7.50
C GLY A 206 20.30 7.10 -8.03
N GLU A 207 19.67 6.19 -7.31
CA GLU A 207 19.50 4.79 -7.74
C GLU A 207 18.62 4.65 -8.98
N LYS A 208 17.69 5.59 -9.20
CA LYS A 208 16.80 5.60 -10.37
C LYS A 208 17.33 6.40 -11.55
N LYS A 209 18.52 6.97 -11.43
CA LYS A 209 19.15 7.69 -12.54
C LYS A 209 19.46 6.73 -13.68
N SER A 210 18.98 7.03 -14.88
CA SER A 210 19.25 6.23 -16.07
C SER A 210 20.41 6.78 -16.86
N ALA A 211 21.14 5.89 -17.60
CA ALA A 211 22.02 6.32 -18.65
C ALA A 211 21.27 7.16 -19.70
N LYS A 212 21.94 8.07 -20.37
CA LYS A 212 21.35 9.03 -21.31
C LYS A 212 22.16 9.17 -22.59
N GLY A 213 21.51 9.66 -23.62
CA GLY A 213 22.16 9.88 -24.91
C GLY A 213 22.46 8.60 -25.68
N LEU A 214 23.32 8.69 -26.65
CA LEU A 214 23.81 7.53 -27.41
C LEU A 214 24.63 6.63 -26.49
N LEU A 215 24.27 5.37 -26.40
CA LEU A 215 24.96 4.38 -25.57
C LEU A 215 25.86 3.49 -26.41
N HIS A 216 26.99 3.08 -25.85
CA HIS A 216 27.76 1.97 -26.38
C HIS A 216 28.30 1.11 -25.25
N VAL A 217 28.61 -0.12 -25.58
CA VAL A 217 29.23 -1.07 -24.65
C VAL A 217 30.56 -1.53 -25.25
N GLU A 218 31.61 -1.43 -24.47
CA GLU A 218 32.93 -1.90 -24.84
C GLU A 218 33.38 -3.07 -23.96
N SER A 219 34.17 -3.97 -24.55
CA SER A 219 34.80 -5.03 -23.80
C SER A 219 36.20 -4.60 -23.37
N GLN A 220 36.48 -4.63 -22.08
CA GLN A 220 37.78 -4.24 -21.53
C GLN A 220 38.78 -5.41 -21.61
N TYR A 221 39.86 -5.20 -22.33
CA TYR A 221 40.99 -6.15 -22.36
C TYR A 221 41.83 -6.00 -21.07
N PRO A 222 42.35 -7.09 -20.46
CA PRO A 222 42.22 -8.50 -20.85
C PRO A 222 41.04 -9.20 -20.20
N SER A 223 40.28 -8.53 -19.32
CA SER A 223 39.25 -9.14 -18.50
C SER A 223 38.02 -9.60 -19.27
N GLY A 224 37.79 -9.07 -20.48
CA GLY A 224 36.52 -9.28 -21.20
C GLY A 224 35.31 -8.61 -20.56
N ARG A 225 35.48 -7.83 -19.48
CA ARG A 225 34.40 -7.17 -18.80
C ARG A 225 33.68 -6.16 -19.70
N LEU A 226 32.38 -6.23 -19.76
CA LEU A 226 31.56 -5.29 -20.51
C LEU A 226 31.31 -4.03 -19.68
N VAL A 227 31.56 -2.88 -20.29
CA VAL A 227 31.35 -1.56 -19.65
C VAL A 227 30.47 -0.70 -20.53
N LEU A 228 29.36 -0.23 -19.93
CA LEU A 228 28.44 0.72 -20.55
C LEU A 228 29.04 2.12 -20.49
N LYS A 229 28.99 2.82 -21.61
CA LYS A 229 29.29 4.25 -21.77
C LYS A 229 28.07 4.97 -22.30
N ASP A 230 27.77 6.12 -21.74
CA ASP A 230 26.68 6.99 -22.18
C ASP A 230 27.21 8.26 -22.87
N GLN A 231 26.30 9.06 -23.41
CA GLN A 231 26.63 10.32 -24.11
C GLN A 231 27.67 10.18 -25.21
N SER A 232 27.67 9.05 -25.89
CA SER A 232 28.57 8.75 -26.99
C SER A 232 28.20 9.51 -28.28
N ASN A 233 29.03 9.42 -29.29
CA ASN A 233 28.74 9.97 -30.60
C ASN A 233 28.54 8.86 -31.65
N TRP A 234 27.97 9.22 -32.80
CA TRP A 234 27.66 8.28 -33.87
C TRP A 234 28.90 7.55 -34.46
N SER A 235 30.07 8.15 -34.38
CA SER A 235 31.29 7.48 -34.86
C SER A 235 31.68 6.31 -33.95
N VAL A 236 31.54 6.48 -32.65
CA VAL A 236 31.76 5.41 -31.65
C VAL A 236 30.70 4.33 -31.76
N ILE A 237 29.43 4.72 -31.88
CA ILE A 237 28.32 3.75 -32.03
C ILE A 237 28.53 2.82 -33.23
N ARG A 238 29.05 3.37 -34.34
CA ARG A 238 29.30 2.64 -35.59
C ARG A 238 30.65 1.95 -35.63
N SER A 239 31.48 2.13 -34.62
CA SER A 239 32.80 1.52 -34.56
C SER A 239 32.74 0.04 -34.22
N GLY A 240 33.70 -0.75 -34.65
CA GLY A 240 33.80 -2.16 -34.29
C GLY A 240 34.10 -2.43 -32.80
N ALA A 241 34.37 -1.37 -32.01
CA ALA A 241 34.60 -1.47 -30.58
C ALA A 241 33.26 -1.57 -29.79
N ASN A 242 32.16 -1.13 -30.39
CA ASN A 242 30.83 -1.27 -29.75
C ASN A 242 30.30 -2.70 -29.90
N VAL A 243 30.12 -3.41 -28.79
CA VAL A 243 29.60 -4.78 -28.80
C VAL A 243 28.06 -4.82 -28.84
N MET A 244 27.39 -3.67 -28.74
CA MET A 244 25.94 -3.60 -28.92
C MET A 244 25.60 -3.82 -30.41
N ARG A 245 24.47 -4.48 -30.61
CA ARG A 245 23.93 -4.74 -31.95
C ARG A 245 22.53 -4.18 -32.07
N THR A 246 22.11 -3.81 -33.27
CA THR A 246 20.74 -3.44 -33.58
C THR A 246 19.92 -4.70 -33.65
N VAL A 247 18.90 -4.82 -32.82
CA VAL A 247 17.97 -5.99 -32.80
C VAL A 247 16.62 -5.67 -33.43
N PHE A 248 16.29 -4.38 -33.53
CA PHE A 248 15.04 -3.93 -34.14
C PHE A 248 15.27 -2.58 -34.84
N HIS A 249 14.77 -2.45 -36.05
CA HIS A 249 14.89 -1.21 -36.85
C HIS A 249 13.73 -1.10 -37.84
N ASP A 250 13.10 0.06 -37.89
CA ASP A 250 12.01 0.38 -38.83
C ASP A 250 10.88 -0.70 -38.89
N GLY A 251 10.43 -1.14 -37.71
CA GLY A 251 9.33 -2.10 -37.61
C GLY A 251 9.74 -3.56 -37.87
N ARG A 252 11.03 -3.85 -37.99
CA ARG A 252 11.55 -5.20 -38.30
C ARG A 252 12.57 -5.64 -37.28
N LEU A 253 12.54 -6.91 -36.88
CA LEU A 253 13.64 -7.55 -36.18
C LEU A 253 14.80 -7.70 -37.17
N THR A 254 16.00 -7.23 -36.77
CA THR A 254 17.23 -7.34 -37.57
C THR A 254 18.10 -8.50 -37.09
N ASP A 255 17.81 -9.03 -35.93
CA ASP A 255 18.56 -10.13 -35.30
C ASP A 255 17.56 -11.00 -34.51
N GLU A 256 17.11 -12.08 -35.17
CA GLU A 256 16.19 -13.04 -34.57
C GLU A 256 16.99 -14.19 -33.93
N GLU A 257 16.73 -14.42 -32.67
CA GLU A 257 17.30 -15.53 -31.94
C GLU A 257 16.20 -16.35 -31.24
N ASP A 258 16.34 -17.65 -31.28
CA ASP A 258 15.45 -18.51 -30.51
C ASP A 258 15.79 -18.52 -29.01
N LEU A 259 14.84 -18.91 -28.21
CA LEU A 259 14.99 -18.94 -26.74
C LEU A 259 16.09 -19.92 -26.29
N ALA A 260 16.32 -21.00 -27.04
CA ALA A 260 17.37 -21.98 -26.73
C ALA A 260 18.76 -21.35 -26.87
N THR A 261 18.99 -20.61 -27.95
CA THR A 261 20.21 -19.85 -28.19
C THR A 261 20.48 -18.81 -27.09
N ILE A 262 19.45 -18.04 -26.73
CA ILE A 262 19.54 -17.06 -25.63
C ILE A 262 19.88 -17.73 -24.30
N ARG A 263 19.21 -18.84 -23.97
CA ARG A 263 19.46 -19.59 -22.74
C ARG A 263 20.87 -20.18 -22.70
N ASN A 264 21.36 -20.72 -23.80
CA ASN A 264 22.71 -21.28 -23.88
C ASN A 264 23.77 -20.18 -23.67
N ARG A 265 23.58 -19.00 -24.25
CA ARG A 265 24.46 -17.86 -24.03
C ARG A 265 24.46 -17.38 -22.58
N ALA A 266 23.31 -17.36 -21.92
CA ALA A 266 23.18 -16.96 -20.52
C ALA A 266 23.80 -17.97 -19.54
N ARG A 267 24.00 -19.23 -19.95
CA ARG A 267 24.60 -20.27 -19.11
C ARG A 267 26.11 -20.38 -19.25
N GLY A 268 26.71 -19.60 -20.15
CA GLY A 268 28.16 -19.49 -20.39
C GLY A 268 28.74 -20.58 -21.14
#